data_6cbf833a34003c587c005e37c4ee7dd5
#
_entry.id   6cbf833a34003c587c005e37c4ee7dd5
#
_cell.length_a   1.000
_cell.length_b   1.000
_cell.length_c   1.000
_cell.angle_alpha   90.00
_cell.angle_beta   90.00
_cell.angle_gamma   90.00
#
_symmetry.space_group_name_H-M   'P 1'
#
loop_
_entity.id
_entity.type
_entity.pdbx_description
1 polymer ?
#
loop_
_entity_poly.entity_id
_entity_poly.type
_entity_poly.pdbx_seq_one_letter_code
_entity_poly.pdbx_strand_id
1 'polypeptide(L)'
;MMHGLTLRIGPATFRIGSAWRTPIEALARLYAAYPDGGGTVADFTVRLQPTSTLRRWVRPSIFITGDHGLADAAPMSLAQGLLAAEMGMNLQMALGWRRHLLLHASSVEKDGRALVMTGESGSGKSTLAALLGERGWRLMGDEFALLDLDNGAILPFPRLVSLKNQAIGVVADAVTPDRMGPLLRATAKGDIRHMVPRADAVARMSEGAMPALLLFPRFGHEAALRPVGQGEAFMRLTQASTNYVALGEPGFAALTRFVTGVPACAIDFPTGDAAFEMVDRLWEGGA
;
A
#
# COMPACT_ATOMS: atom_id res chain seq x y z
N MET A 1 0.27 -27.23 3.41
CA MET A 1 0.66 -26.34 2.28
C MET A 1 1.95 -26.91 1.71
N MET A 2 2.12 -26.93 0.38
CA MET A 2 3.31 -27.55 -0.24
C MET A 2 4.44 -26.53 -0.51
N HIS A 3 4.11 -25.27 -0.69
CA HIS A 3 5.07 -24.18 -0.94
C HIS A 3 4.77 -23.02 0.00
N GLY A 4 5.79 -22.39 0.55
CA GLY A 4 5.59 -21.29 1.51
C GLY A 4 6.75 -20.30 1.53
N LEU A 5 6.46 -19.10 2.01
CA LEU A 5 7.38 -18.01 2.24
C LEU A 5 6.96 -17.30 3.53
N THR A 6 7.93 -16.96 4.37
CA THR A 6 7.72 -16.04 5.49
C THR A 6 8.36 -14.71 5.14
N LEU A 7 7.62 -13.62 5.30
CA LEU A 7 8.01 -12.30 4.81
C LEU A 7 7.73 -11.26 5.89
N ARG A 8 8.74 -10.47 6.24
CA ARG A 8 8.57 -9.32 7.12
C ARG A 8 8.54 -8.03 6.31
N ILE A 9 7.50 -7.22 6.52
CA ILE A 9 7.34 -5.90 5.89
C ILE A 9 7.03 -4.89 7.00
N GLY A 10 7.95 -3.97 7.27
CA GLY A 10 7.80 -3.05 8.37
C GLY A 10 7.49 -3.76 9.70
N PRO A 11 6.39 -3.39 10.38
CA PRO A 11 6.01 -3.99 11.66
C PRO A 11 5.28 -5.33 11.55
N ALA A 12 4.93 -5.81 10.33
CA ALA A 12 4.12 -7.00 10.13
C ALA A 12 4.91 -8.16 9.51
N THR A 13 4.68 -9.37 10.01
CA THR A 13 5.23 -10.62 9.49
C THR A 13 4.12 -11.51 8.95
N PHE A 14 4.27 -11.96 7.71
CA PHE A 14 3.29 -12.82 7.02
C PHE A 14 3.88 -14.20 6.75
N ARG A 15 3.10 -15.23 7.05
CA ARG A 15 3.34 -16.60 6.55
C ARG A 15 2.43 -16.84 5.35
N ILE A 16 3.00 -16.94 4.15
CA ILE A 16 2.26 -17.11 2.91
C ILE A 16 2.48 -18.53 2.41
N GLY A 17 1.40 -19.24 2.15
CA GLY A 17 1.45 -20.60 1.64
C GLY A 17 0.58 -20.78 0.41
N SER A 18 0.97 -21.69 -0.48
CA SER A 18 0.25 -21.97 -1.72
C SER A 18 0.23 -23.46 -2.04
N ALA A 19 -0.85 -23.91 -2.68
CA ALA A 19 -0.91 -25.22 -3.31
C ALA A 19 -0.07 -25.30 -4.60
N TRP A 20 0.34 -24.16 -5.15
CA TRP A 20 1.15 -24.05 -6.37
C TRP A 20 2.45 -23.31 -6.09
N ARG A 21 3.49 -23.68 -6.83
CA ARG A 21 4.83 -23.12 -6.70
C ARG A 21 4.94 -21.69 -7.26
N THR A 22 4.29 -21.44 -8.38
CA THR A 22 4.40 -20.20 -9.15
C THR A 22 4.09 -18.91 -8.36
N PRO A 23 3.02 -18.82 -7.53
CA PRO A 23 2.78 -17.61 -6.71
C PRO A 23 3.90 -17.34 -5.71
N ILE A 24 4.45 -18.39 -5.09
CA ILE A 24 5.51 -18.26 -4.09
C ILE A 24 6.83 -17.85 -4.74
N GLU A 25 7.17 -18.40 -5.91
CA GLU A 25 8.37 -18.00 -6.66
C GLU A 25 8.29 -16.53 -7.13
N ALA A 26 7.11 -16.09 -7.59
CA ALA A 26 6.89 -14.70 -7.99
C ALA A 26 7.07 -13.75 -6.80
N LEU A 27 6.50 -14.09 -5.63
CA LEU A 27 6.71 -13.32 -4.40
C LEU A 27 8.18 -13.33 -3.98
N ALA A 28 8.82 -14.49 -3.90
CA ALA A 28 10.21 -14.62 -3.46
C ALA A 28 11.17 -13.77 -4.33
N ARG A 29 10.88 -13.68 -5.64
CA ARG A 29 11.65 -12.84 -6.54
C ARG A 29 11.45 -11.34 -6.25
N LEU A 30 10.22 -10.88 -6.09
CA LEU A 30 9.92 -9.46 -5.92
C LEU A 30 10.22 -8.96 -4.50
N TYR A 31 10.20 -9.84 -3.52
CA TYR A 31 10.55 -9.55 -2.13
C TYR A 31 11.95 -10.04 -1.74
N ALA A 32 12.83 -10.31 -2.71
CA ALA A 32 14.16 -10.87 -2.45
C ALA A 32 15.05 -9.98 -1.55
N ALA A 33 14.84 -8.66 -1.56
CA ALA A 33 15.57 -7.70 -0.73
C ALA A 33 15.00 -7.54 0.68
N TYR A 34 13.82 -8.13 0.97
CA TYR A 34 13.18 -7.99 2.27
C TYR A 34 13.74 -9.01 3.26
N PRO A 35 13.76 -8.68 4.57
CA PRO A 35 14.20 -9.63 5.58
C PRO A 35 13.35 -10.89 5.56
N ASP A 36 14.02 -12.03 5.70
CA ASP A 36 13.33 -13.28 5.99
C ASP A 36 12.67 -13.16 7.37
N GLY A 37 11.38 -13.40 7.42
CA GLY A 37 10.62 -13.50 8.69
C GLY A 37 10.84 -14.83 9.42
N GLY A 38 11.78 -15.66 8.94
CA GLY A 38 12.10 -16.96 9.55
C GLY A 38 12.55 -16.83 11.00
N GLY A 39 11.99 -17.65 11.88
CA GLY A 39 12.28 -17.62 13.31
C GLY A 39 11.39 -16.69 14.14
N THR A 40 10.56 -15.85 13.53
CA THR A 40 9.54 -15.04 14.24
C THR A 40 8.15 -15.64 14.10
N VAL A 41 7.30 -15.42 15.09
CA VAL A 41 5.88 -15.76 14.99
C VAL A 41 5.25 -14.82 13.97
N ALA A 42 4.62 -15.37 12.94
CA ALA A 42 3.93 -14.55 11.95
C ALA A 42 2.69 -13.89 12.57
N ASP A 43 2.50 -12.60 12.28
CA ASP A 43 1.29 -11.87 12.68
C ASP A 43 0.07 -12.40 11.93
N PHE A 44 0.27 -12.80 10.67
CA PHE A 44 -0.79 -13.28 9.81
C PHE A 44 -0.37 -14.45 8.92
N THR A 45 -1.35 -15.30 8.64
CA THR A 45 -1.22 -16.37 7.66
C THR A 45 -2.10 -16.09 6.44
N VAL A 46 -1.52 -16.21 5.24
CA VAL A 46 -2.22 -16.16 3.95
C VAL A 46 -2.07 -17.51 3.27
N ARG A 47 -3.17 -18.09 2.77
CA ARG A 47 -3.17 -19.37 2.07
C ARG A 47 -3.87 -19.23 0.73
N LEU A 48 -3.18 -19.62 -0.32
CA LEU A 48 -3.70 -19.73 -1.68
C LEU A 48 -4.08 -21.19 -1.93
N GLN A 49 -5.36 -21.48 -1.85
CA GLN A 49 -5.90 -22.84 -1.92
C GLN A 49 -6.73 -23.04 -3.18
N PRO A 50 -6.81 -24.27 -3.73
CA PRO A 50 -7.73 -24.54 -4.80
C PRO A 50 -9.18 -24.53 -4.28
N THR A 51 -10.10 -24.05 -5.11
CA THR A 51 -11.54 -24.05 -4.80
C THR A 51 -12.13 -25.47 -4.70
N SER A 52 -11.48 -26.45 -5.30
CA SER A 52 -11.76 -27.88 -5.15
C SER A 52 -10.52 -28.71 -5.52
N THR A 53 -10.50 -29.98 -5.19
CA THR A 53 -9.41 -30.92 -5.52
C THR A 53 -9.11 -30.92 -7.03
N LEU A 54 -10.15 -30.93 -7.89
CA LEU A 54 -10.02 -30.90 -9.34
C LEU A 54 -9.44 -29.58 -9.82
N ARG A 55 -9.83 -28.46 -9.22
CA ARG A 55 -9.37 -27.10 -9.55
C ARG A 55 -7.92 -26.84 -9.19
N ARG A 56 -7.25 -27.75 -8.56
CA ARG A 56 -5.80 -27.71 -8.41
C ARG A 56 -5.07 -27.95 -9.73
N TRP A 57 -5.64 -28.77 -10.61
CA TRP A 57 -4.98 -29.28 -11.81
C TRP A 57 -5.68 -28.83 -13.10
N VAL A 58 -7.02 -28.83 -13.10
CA VAL A 58 -7.83 -28.49 -14.26
C VAL A 58 -8.40 -27.10 -14.09
N ARG A 59 -8.03 -26.16 -14.99
CA ARG A 59 -8.40 -24.74 -14.92
C ARG A 59 -8.18 -24.21 -13.49
N PRO A 60 -6.93 -24.13 -13.03
CA PRO A 60 -6.62 -23.81 -11.64
C PRO A 60 -7.30 -22.52 -11.16
N SER A 61 -7.92 -22.62 -10.00
CA SER A 61 -8.70 -21.52 -9.41
C SER A 61 -8.31 -21.39 -7.94
N ILE A 62 -7.89 -20.17 -7.57
CA ILE A 62 -7.37 -19.81 -6.25
C ILE A 62 -8.50 -19.26 -5.39
N PHE A 63 -8.62 -19.80 -4.18
CA PHE A 63 -9.36 -19.18 -3.10
C PHE A 63 -8.37 -18.70 -2.04
N ILE A 64 -8.52 -17.42 -1.61
CA ILE A 64 -7.66 -16.83 -0.59
C ILE A 64 -8.27 -17.12 0.78
N THR A 65 -7.48 -17.76 1.65
CA THR A 65 -7.84 -18.00 3.06
C THR A 65 -6.73 -17.49 3.97
N GLY A 66 -7.02 -17.38 5.25
CA GLY A 66 -6.06 -16.90 6.25
C GLY A 66 -6.68 -16.90 7.64
N ASP A 67 -6.13 -16.08 8.51
CA ASP A 67 -6.66 -15.90 9.86
C ASP A 67 -7.99 -15.11 9.83
N HIS A 68 -8.12 -14.23 8.84
CA HIS A 68 -9.34 -13.51 8.51
C HIS A 68 -9.75 -13.81 7.06
N GLY A 69 -11.04 -13.85 6.78
CA GLY A 69 -11.58 -14.16 5.46
C GLY A 69 -12.83 -13.34 5.13
N LEU A 70 -13.14 -13.26 3.85
CA LEU A 70 -14.41 -12.74 3.34
C LEU A 70 -15.22 -13.93 2.81
N ALA A 71 -16.44 -14.10 3.30
CA ALA A 71 -17.31 -15.22 2.94
C ALA A 71 -17.60 -15.26 1.41
N ASP A 72 -17.76 -14.07 0.80
CA ASP A 72 -18.15 -13.92 -0.60
C ASP A 72 -16.96 -13.58 -1.53
N ALA A 73 -15.72 -13.90 -1.14
CA ALA A 73 -14.56 -13.65 -1.97
C ALA A 73 -14.62 -14.47 -3.26
N ALA A 74 -14.61 -13.80 -4.41
CA ALA A 74 -14.58 -14.46 -5.71
C ALA A 74 -13.25 -15.18 -5.94
N PRO A 75 -13.25 -16.41 -6.47
CA PRO A 75 -12.04 -17.11 -6.83
C PRO A 75 -11.26 -16.41 -7.95
N MET A 76 -9.94 -16.54 -7.93
CA MET A 76 -9.03 -15.96 -8.92
C MET A 76 -8.36 -17.04 -9.77
N SER A 77 -7.93 -16.71 -10.98
CA SER A 77 -7.15 -17.64 -11.80
C SER A 77 -5.73 -17.81 -11.25
N LEU A 78 -5.07 -18.93 -11.52
CA LEU A 78 -3.68 -19.15 -11.11
C LEU A 78 -2.72 -18.15 -11.75
N ALA A 79 -3.01 -17.64 -12.95
CA ALA A 79 -2.22 -16.57 -13.59
C ALA A 79 -2.19 -15.29 -12.75
N GLN A 80 -3.17 -15.07 -11.89
CA GLN A 80 -3.27 -13.95 -10.96
C GLN A 80 -2.74 -14.31 -9.55
N GLY A 81 -1.97 -15.38 -9.40
CA GLY A 81 -1.50 -15.88 -8.10
C GLY A 81 -0.69 -14.88 -7.29
N LEU A 82 0.14 -14.07 -7.94
CA LEU A 82 0.85 -12.96 -7.28
C LEU A 82 -0.15 -11.93 -6.71
N LEU A 83 -1.12 -11.49 -7.51
CA LEU A 83 -2.17 -10.58 -7.07
C LEU A 83 -2.99 -11.16 -5.91
N ALA A 84 -3.31 -12.46 -5.98
CA ALA A 84 -4.04 -13.15 -4.91
C ALA A 84 -3.27 -13.12 -3.58
N ALA A 85 -1.95 -13.30 -3.62
CA ALA A 85 -1.12 -13.21 -2.42
C ALA A 85 -1.06 -11.79 -1.85
N GLU A 86 -0.88 -10.78 -2.73
CA GLU A 86 -0.90 -9.37 -2.34
C GLU A 86 -2.25 -8.95 -1.74
N MET A 87 -3.35 -9.37 -2.36
CA MET A 87 -4.71 -9.15 -1.82
C MET A 87 -4.91 -9.87 -0.49
N GLY A 88 -4.36 -11.08 -0.35
CA GLY A 88 -4.41 -11.83 0.91
C GLY A 88 -3.73 -11.07 2.05
N MET A 89 -2.53 -10.53 1.83
CA MET A 89 -1.83 -9.72 2.83
C MET A 89 -2.62 -8.44 3.19
N ASN A 90 -3.19 -7.75 2.19
CA ASN A 90 -4.05 -6.59 2.42
C ASN A 90 -5.27 -6.94 3.27
N LEU A 91 -5.91 -8.06 2.98
CA LEU A 91 -7.08 -8.52 3.70
C LEU A 91 -6.76 -8.79 5.18
N GLN A 92 -5.66 -9.50 5.44
CA GLN A 92 -5.23 -9.78 6.81
C GLN A 92 -4.96 -8.48 7.59
N MET A 93 -4.27 -7.51 6.99
CA MET A 93 -4.04 -6.20 7.60
C MET A 93 -5.36 -5.47 7.86
N ALA A 94 -6.20 -5.32 6.85
CA ALA A 94 -7.45 -4.57 6.96
C ALA A 94 -8.40 -5.12 8.05
N LEU A 95 -8.50 -6.44 8.18
CA LEU A 95 -9.42 -7.08 9.11
C LEU A 95 -8.81 -7.37 10.48
N GLY A 96 -7.49 -7.64 10.55
CA GLY A 96 -6.85 -8.15 11.76
C GLY A 96 -5.94 -7.18 12.50
N TRP A 97 -5.42 -6.13 11.82
CA TRP A 97 -4.44 -5.24 12.45
C TRP A 97 -5.06 -4.30 13.48
N ARG A 98 -4.46 -4.21 14.68
CA ARG A 98 -4.96 -3.38 15.80
C ARG A 98 -3.88 -2.57 16.51
N ARG A 99 -2.62 -2.67 16.08
CA ARG A 99 -1.50 -1.94 16.73
C ARG A 99 -1.36 -0.49 16.27
N HIS A 100 -1.86 -0.17 15.08
CA HIS A 100 -1.77 1.16 14.48
C HIS A 100 -3.07 1.50 13.77
N LEU A 101 -3.37 2.77 13.60
CA LEU A 101 -4.48 3.18 12.74
C LEU A 101 -4.07 2.99 11.27
N LEU A 102 -4.83 2.20 10.55
CA LEU A 102 -4.64 1.93 9.12
C LEU A 102 -5.45 2.93 8.30
N LEU A 103 -4.77 3.71 7.50
CA LEU A 103 -5.37 4.59 6.50
C LEU A 103 -5.11 4.02 5.10
N HIS A 104 -6.14 3.89 4.28
CA HIS A 104 -5.96 3.57 2.86
C HIS A 104 -5.32 4.76 2.16
N ALA A 105 -4.01 4.79 2.17
CA ALA A 105 -3.20 5.91 1.74
C ALA A 105 -1.85 5.42 1.21
N SER A 106 -1.25 6.22 0.33
CA SER A 106 0.18 6.13 0.01
C SER A 106 0.95 7.12 0.87
N SER A 107 2.19 6.81 1.22
CA SER A 107 3.05 7.70 1.99
C SER A 107 4.50 7.66 1.52
N VAL A 108 5.14 8.83 1.54
CA VAL A 108 6.55 9.01 1.22
C VAL A 108 7.21 9.91 2.28
N GLU A 109 8.51 9.78 2.46
CA GLU A 109 9.29 10.54 3.44
C GLU A 109 10.42 11.30 2.78
N LYS A 110 10.66 12.51 3.26
CA LYS A 110 11.84 13.31 2.94
C LYS A 110 12.28 14.07 4.19
N ASP A 111 13.56 13.94 4.55
CA ASP A 111 14.18 14.61 5.71
C ASP A 111 13.46 14.36 7.05
N GLY A 112 13.06 13.11 7.29
CA GLY A 112 12.37 12.70 8.53
C GLY A 112 10.90 13.10 8.61
N ARG A 113 10.36 13.74 7.57
CA ARG A 113 8.96 14.19 7.50
C ARG A 113 8.17 13.38 6.47
N ALA A 114 6.95 12.98 6.81
CA ALA A 114 6.10 12.18 5.93
C ALA A 114 5.04 13.04 5.23
N LEU A 115 4.89 12.78 3.92
CA LEU A 115 3.75 13.18 3.13
C LEU A 115 2.79 12.00 3.03
N VAL A 116 1.54 12.18 3.43
CA VAL A 116 0.47 11.17 3.37
C VAL A 116 -0.54 11.58 2.29
N MET A 117 -0.90 10.65 1.41
CA MET A 117 -1.81 10.88 0.30
C MET A 117 -2.97 9.91 0.36
N THR A 118 -4.20 10.42 0.48
CA THR A 118 -5.42 9.60 0.46
C THR A 118 -6.47 10.16 -0.50
N GLY A 119 -7.40 9.33 -0.92
CA GLY A 119 -8.45 9.67 -1.89
C GLY A 119 -8.98 8.43 -2.60
N GLU A 120 -9.86 8.63 -3.56
CA GLU A 120 -10.50 7.55 -4.30
C GLU A 120 -9.54 6.70 -5.13
N SER A 121 -10.01 5.52 -5.56
CA SER A 121 -9.24 4.69 -6.50
C SER A 121 -9.10 5.43 -7.84
N GLY A 122 -7.87 5.47 -8.36
CA GLY A 122 -7.58 6.20 -9.61
C GLY A 122 -7.21 7.67 -9.43
N SER A 123 -7.22 8.21 -8.21
CA SER A 123 -6.84 9.61 -7.93
C SER A 123 -5.35 9.93 -8.14
N GLY A 124 -4.51 8.94 -8.46
CA GLY A 124 -3.08 9.12 -8.74
C GLY A 124 -2.14 8.88 -7.56
N LYS A 125 -2.62 8.52 -6.35
CA LYS A 125 -1.80 8.30 -5.14
C LYS A 125 -0.59 7.40 -5.36
N SER A 126 -0.84 6.16 -5.80
CA SER A 126 0.22 5.15 -5.99
C SER A 126 1.23 5.57 -7.04
N THR A 127 0.76 6.20 -8.13
CA THR A 127 1.63 6.71 -9.19
C THR A 127 2.49 7.86 -8.68
N LEU A 128 1.89 8.82 -7.97
CA LEU A 128 2.61 9.95 -7.40
C LEU A 128 3.63 9.50 -6.35
N ALA A 129 3.26 8.57 -5.45
CA ALA A 129 4.17 8.02 -4.46
C ALA A 129 5.35 7.28 -5.10
N ALA A 130 5.10 6.46 -6.13
CA ALA A 130 6.14 5.76 -6.88
C ALA A 130 7.12 6.74 -7.52
N LEU A 131 6.61 7.76 -8.21
CA LEU A 131 7.43 8.74 -8.92
C LEU A 131 8.19 9.69 -7.97
N LEU A 132 7.61 10.09 -6.84
CA LEU A 132 8.32 10.82 -5.78
C LEU A 132 9.46 9.97 -5.23
N GLY A 133 9.24 8.65 -5.08
CA GLY A 133 10.29 7.71 -4.69
C GLY A 133 11.50 7.74 -5.62
N GLU A 134 11.31 7.94 -6.92
CA GLU A 134 12.41 8.08 -7.89
C GLU A 134 13.05 9.48 -7.90
N ARG A 135 12.41 10.46 -7.24
CA ARG A 135 12.87 11.85 -7.11
C ARG A 135 13.49 12.16 -5.73
N GLY A 136 14.01 11.17 -5.05
CA GLY A 136 14.75 11.33 -3.79
C GLY A 136 13.91 11.27 -2.52
N TRP A 137 12.59 10.98 -2.64
CA TRP A 137 11.77 10.64 -1.49
C TRP A 137 11.92 9.15 -1.17
N ARG A 138 11.76 8.77 0.08
CA ARG A 138 11.66 7.37 0.49
C ARG A 138 10.20 6.93 0.50
N LEU A 139 9.85 5.88 -0.24
CA LEU A 139 8.52 5.28 -0.16
C LEU A 139 8.33 4.66 1.23
N MET A 140 7.32 5.10 1.97
CA MET A 140 6.96 4.51 3.25
C MET A 140 5.87 3.45 3.11
N GLY A 141 4.93 3.61 2.18
CA GLY A 141 3.88 2.63 1.92
C GLY A 141 2.99 3.01 0.76
N ASP A 142 2.36 1.99 0.18
CA ASP A 142 1.24 2.12 -0.74
C ASP A 142 0.14 1.16 -0.29
N GLU A 143 -1.12 1.49 -0.50
CA GLU A 143 -2.33 0.85 0.03
C GLU A 143 -2.57 1.12 1.53
N PHE A 144 -1.55 1.14 2.41
CA PHE A 144 -1.69 1.48 3.82
C PHE A 144 -0.60 2.44 4.29
N ALA A 145 -1.02 3.53 4.94
CA ALA A 145 -0.21 4.31 5.87
C ALA A 145 -0.58 3.89 7.30
N LEU A 146 0.43 3.54 8.09
CA LEU A 146 0.28 3.08 9.47
C LEU A 146 0.57 4.24 10.41
N LEU A 147 -0.46 4.80 11.03
CA LEU A 147 -0.31 5.86 12.02
C LEU A 147 -0.16 5.25 13.42
N ASP A 148 0.94 5.54 14.06
CA ASP A 148 1.22 5.14 15.44
C ASP A 148 0.23 5.82 16.41
N LEU A 149 -0.38 5.03 17.28
CA LEU A 149 -1.43 5.51 18.19
C LEU A 149 -0.89 6.39 19.33
N ASP A 150 0.37 6.23 19.70
CA ASP A 150 0.97 6.90 20.84
C ASP A 150 1.67 8.21 20.43
N ASN A 151 2.59 8.11 19.46
CA ASN A 151 3.44 9.24 19.07
C ASN A 151 2.99 9.95 17.78
N GLY A 152 2.06 9.35 17.00
CA GLY A 152 1.54 9.92 15.76
C GLY A 152 2.48 9.83 14.56
N ALA A 153 3.57 9.07 14.63
CA ALA A 153 4.45 8.85 13.49
C ALA A 153 3.79 7.95 12.45
N ILE A 154 4.15 8.15 11.19
CA ILE A 154 3.85 7.19 10.11
C ILE A 154 4.94 6.13 10.11
N LEU A 155 4.55 4.88 10.27
CA LEU A 155 5.46 3.73 10.23
C LEU A 155 5.53 3.19 8.80
N PRO A 156 6.74 2.82 8.32
CA PRO A 156 6.89 2.27 6.98
C PRO A 156 6.23 0.88 6.85
N PHE A 157 5.52 0.73 5.74
CA PHE A 157 4.99 -0.55 5.29
C PHE A 157 5.18 -0.64 3.77
N PRO A 158 6.45 -0.64 3.30
CA PRO A 158 6.81 -0.48 1.90
C PRO A 158 6.59 -1.78 1.13
N ARG A 159 5.33 -2.13 0.87
CA ARG A 159 4.96 -3.24 -0.01
C ARG A 159 5.20 -2.90 -1.47
N LEU A 160 5.02 -3.90 -2.34
CA LEU A 160 5.00 -3.66 -3.78
C LEU A 160 3.94 -2.63 -4.13
N VAL A 161 4.32 -1.61 -4.90
CA VAL A 161 3.36 -0.61 -5.39
C VAL A 161 2.50 -1.22 -6.48
N SER A 162 1.18 -1.12 -6.34
CA SER A 162 0.22 -1.68 -7.28
C SER A 162 -0.18 -0.67 -8.34
N LEU A 163 0.44 -0.75 -9.52
CA LEU A 163 0.18 0.13 -10.66
C LEU A 163 -0.93 -0.43 -11.55
N LYS A 164 -1.82 0.43 -12.03
CA LYS A 164 -3.00 0.05 -12.82
C LYS A 164 -3.06 0.81 -14.14
N ASN A 165 -3.40 0.10 -15.20
CA ASN A 165 -3.68 0.67 -16.51
C ASN A 165 -2.57 1.65 -16.99
N GLN A 166 -2.89 2.91 -17.26
CA GLN A 166 -1.94 3.92 -17.75
C GLN A 166 -0.77 4.18 -16.80
N ALA A 167 -0.97 4.06 -15.49
CA ALA A 167 0.10 4.25 -14.50
C ALA A 167 1.27 3.28 -14.70
N ILE A 168 1.02 2.09 -15.28
CA ILE A 168 2.06 1.10 -15.57
C ILE A 168 3.11 1.66 -16.52
N GLY A 169 2.69 2.30 -17.63
CA GLY A 169 3.61 2.91 -18.60
C GLY A 169 4.38 4.07 -17.97
N VAL A 170 3.63 5.00 -17.35
CA VAL A 170 4.22 6.21 -16.74
C VAL A 170 5.32 5.89 -15.72
N VAL A 171 5.09 4.89 -14.86
CA VAL A 171 6.09 4.50 -13.86
C VAL A 171 7.20 3.64 -14.48
N ALA A 172 6.88 2.78 -15.46
CA ALA A 172 7.88 1.95 -16.12
C ALA A 172 8.96 2.77 -16.85
N ASP A 173 8.63 3.96 -17.32
CA ASP A 173 9.60 4.89 -17.95
C ASP A 173 10.59 5.51 -16.94
N ALA A 174 10.23 5.52 -15.65
CA ALA A 174 11.03 6.09 -14.58
C ALA A 174 11.80 5.05 -13.74
N VAL A 175 11.51 3.76 -13.91
CA VAL A 175 12.01 2.68 -13.06
C VAL A 175 12.75 1.64 -13.88
N THR A 176 13.82 1.05 -13.32
CA THR A 176 14.55 -0.03 -13.99
C THR A 176 13.66 -1.27 -14.18
N PRO A 177 13.79 -2.00 -15.31
CA PRO A 177 12.89 -3.12 -15.64
C PRO A 177 12.91 -4.28 -14.64
N ASP A 178 14.01 -4.50 -13.93
CA ASP A 178 14.17 -5.55 -12.91
C ASP A 178 13.27 -5.32 -11.68
N ARG A 179 12.93 -4.06 -11.39
CA ARG A 179 12.01 -3.69 -10.32
C ARG A 179 10.53 -3.86 -10.70
N MET A 180 10.24 -4.16 -11.95
CA MET A 180 8.87 -4.36 -12.42
C MET A 180 8.50 -5.84 -12.41
N GLY A 181 7.42 -6.19 -11.73
CA GLY A 181 6.82 -7.51 -11.72
C GLY A 181 6.17 -7.90 -13.06
N PRO A 182 5.60 -9.08 -13.17
CA PRO A 182 4.85 -9.50 -14.37
C PRO A 182 3.60 -8.64 -14.56
N LEU A 183 3.22 -8.42 -15.83
CA LEU A 183 1.95 -7.79 -16.17
C LEU A 183 0.81 -8.78 -15.96
N LEU A 184 -0.12 -8.44 -15.08
CA LEU A 184 -1.33 -9.20 -14.79
C LEU A 184 -2.49 -8.58 -15.55
N ARG A 185 -2.94 -9.29 -16.58
CA ARG A 185 -3.99 -8.80 -17.49
C ARG A 185 -5.38 -9.21 -17.03
N ALA A 186 -6.36 -8.43 -17.48
CA ALA A 186 -7.78 -8.73 -17.28
C ALA A 186 -8.18 -9.02 -15.83
N THR A 187 -7.63 -8.24 -14.89
CA THR A 187 -8.09 -8.28 -13.51
C THR A 187 -9.41 -7.50 -13.35
N ALA A 188 -10.08 -7.63 -12.23
CA ALA A 188 -11.30 -6.87 -11.95
C ALA A 188 -11.08 -5.33 -11.96
N LYS A 189 -9.81 -4.87 -11.87
CA LYS A 189 -9.43 -3.44 -11.90
C LYS A 189 -8.63 -3.07 -13.15
N GLY A 190 -8.74 -3.83 -14.23
CA GLY A 190 -7.95 -3.67 -15.46
C GLY A 190 -6.61 -4.40 -15.39
N ASP A 191 -5.63 -3.92 -16.12
CA ASP A 191 -4.27 -4.45 -16.07
C ASP A 191 -3.55 -3.95 -14.83
N ILE A 192 -2.83 -4.85 -14.14
CA ILE A 192 -2.06 -4.54 -12.93
C ILE A 192 -0.62 -4.98 -13.11
N ARG A 193 0.31 -4.16 -12.64
CA ARG A 193 1.72 -4.50 -12.52
C ARG A 193 2.27 -4.00 -11.20
N HIS A 194 3.01 -4.86 -10.49
CA HIS A 194 3.61 -4.49 -9.23
C HIS A 194 5.03 -3.95 -9.45
N MET A 195 5.38 -2.87 -8.74
CA MET A 195 6.72 -2.30 -8.72
C MET A 195 7.37 -2.56 -7.36
N VAL A 196 8.61 -3.01 -7.37
CA VAL A 196 9.43 -3.14 -6.15
C VAL A 196 9.90 -1.75 -5.72
N PRO A 197 9.71 -1.33 -4.46
CA PRO A 197 10.27 -0.10 -3.92
C PRO A 197 11.80 -0.05 -4.05
N ARG A 198 12.38 1.14 -3.94
CA ARG A 198 13.83 1.30 -3.89
C ARG A 198 14.42 0.60 -2.67
N ALA A 199 15.70 0.23 -2.76
CA ALA A 199 16.40 -0.50 -1.70
C ALA A 199 16.43 0.27 -0.36
N ASP A 200 16.50 1.60 -0.39
CA ASP A 200 16.47 2.45 0.80
C ASP A 200 15.14 2.36 1.55
N ALA A 201 14.01 2.26 0.85
CA ALA A 201 12.69 2.05 1.46
C ALA A 201 12.61 0.73 2.23
N VAL A 202 13.23 -0.32 1.69
CA VAL A 202 13.29 -1.64 2.33
C VAL A 202 14.27 -1.65 3.50
N ALA A 203 15.47 -1.10 3.30
CA ALA A 203 16.51 -1.08 4.33
C ALA A 203 16.10 -0.26 5.57
N ARG A 204 15.34 0.82 5.38
CA ARG A 204 14.90 1.74 6.42
C ARG A 204 13.44 1.53 6.85
N MET A 205 12.86 0.34 6.64
CA MET A 205 11.47 0.08 6.98
C MET A 205 11.16 -0.01 8.49
N SER A 206 12.15 0.19 9.36
CA SER A 206 11.97 0.38 10.80
C SER A 206 11.96 1.85 11.23
N GLU A 207 12.28 2.78 10.31
CA GLU A 207 12.42 4.21 10.61
C GLU A 207 11.13 4.95 10.26
N GLY A 208 10.31 5.24 11.27
CA GLY A 208 9.12 6.08 11.13
C GLY A 208 9.46 7.54 10.79
N ALA A 209 8.44 8.30 10.36
CA ALA A 209 8.56 9.74 10.10
C ALA A 209 7.33 10.49 10.62
N MET A 210 7.54 11.72 11.09
CA MET A 210 6.43 12.55 11.54
C MET A 210 5.64 13.09 10.33
N PRO A 211 4.31 12.97 10.32
CA PRO A 211 3.50 13.50 9.24
C PRO A 211 3.60 15.04 9.21
N ALA A 212 3.88 15.59 8.04
CA ALA A 212 4.05 17.02 7.83
C ALA A 212 3.05 17.61 6.82
N LEU A 213 2.50 16.77 5.95
CA LEU A 213 1.51 17.20 4.96
C LEU A 213 0.54 16.05 4.63
N LEU A 214 -0.74 16.36 4.59
CA LEU A 214 -1.80 15.47 4.10
C LEU A 214 -2.32 15.98 2.77
N LEU A 215 -2.25 15.15 1.72
CA LEU A 215 -2.77 15.49 0.40
C LEU A 215 -3.96 14.62 0.01
N PHE A 216 -4.89 15.26 -0.71
CA PHE A 216 -6.01 14.62 -1.39
C PHE A 216 -5.85 14.84 -2.89
N PRO A 217 -5.03 14.00 -3.58
CA PRO A 217 -4.76 14.17 -5.00
C PRO A 217 -5.94 13.74 -5.86
N ARG A 218 -6.13 14.44 -7.01
CA ARG A 218 -7.11 14.11 -8.03
C ARG A 218 -6.51 14.33 -9.42
N PHE A 219 -6.10 13.24 -10.05
CA PHE A 219 -5.50 13.23 -11.39
C PHE A 219 -6.55 13.42 -12.48
N GLY A 220 -6.15 14.06 -13.59
CA GLY A 220 -6.96 14.22 -14.80
C GLY A 220 -7.88 15.44 -14.76
N HIS A 221 -7.63 16.37 -13.87
CA HIS A 221 -8.36 17.63 -13.74
C HIS A 221 -7.45 18.84 -13.99
N GLU A 222 -8.03 20.00 -14.28
CA GLU A 222 -7.30 21.26 -14.35
C GLU A 222 -6.60 21.55 -13.03
N ALA A 223 -5.41 22.15 -13.11
CA ALA A 223 -4.55 22.39 -11.96
C ALA A 223 -5.24 23.29 -10.93
N ALA A 224 -5.48 22.78 -9.74
CA ALA A 224 -6.08 23.52 -8.64
C ALA A 224 -5.50 23.08 -7.28
N LEU A 225 -5.40 24.02 -6.36
CA LEU A 225 -4.96 23.76 -4.99
C LEU A 225 -5.97 24.38 -4.03
N ARG A 226 -6.44 23.60 -3.08
CA ARG A 226 -7.41 24.02 -2.08
C ARG A 226 -7.00 23.53 -0.69
N PRO A 227 -6.91 24.41 0.32
CA PRO A 227 -6.79 24.00 1.72
C PRO A 227 -7.97 23.10 2.12
N VAL A 228 -7.72 22.11 2.95
CA VAL A 228 -8.73 21.22 3.51
C VAL A 228 -8.81 21.44 5.01
N GLY A 229 -9.99 21.81 5.48
CA GLY A 229 -10.21 22.04 6.91
C GLY A 229 -10.16 20.75 7.72
N GLN A 230 -9.85 20.87 9.01
CA GLN A 230 -9.68 19.73 9.93
C GLN A 230 -10.88 18.79 9.96
N GLY A 231 -12.11 19.31 9.97
CA GLY A 231 -13.33 18.52 9.96
C GLY A 231 -13.52 17.72 8.67
N GLU A 232 -13.22 18.32 7.52
CA GLU A 232 -13.24 17.63 6.22
C GLU A 232 -12.15 16.55 6.17
N ALA A 233 -10.94 16.86 6.61
CA ALA A 233 -9.83 15.91 6.67
C ALA A 233 -10.17 14.72 7.58
N PHE A 234 -10.75 14.98 8.75
CA PHE A 234 -11.19 13.93 9.68
C PHE A 234 -12.20 12.99 9.03
N MET A 235 -13.24 13.53 8.40
CA MET A 235 -14.28 12.72 7.74
C MET A 235 -13.70 11.88 6.60
N ARG A 236 -12.85 12.46 5.76
CA ARG A 236 -12.19 11.74 4.65
C ARG A 236 -11.28 10.61 5.16
N LEU A 237 -10.51 10.86 6.22
CA LEU A 237 -9.62 9.85 6.81
C LEU A 237 -10.39 8.76 7.54
N THR A 238 -11.49 9.08 8.20
CA THR A 238 -12.40 8.08 8.80
C THR A 238 -12.92 7.11 7.73
N GLN A 239 -13.33 7.63 6.57
CA GLN A 239 -13.77 6.81 5.43
C GLN A 239 -12.64 6.00 4.81
N ALA A 240 -11.41 6.52 4.82
CA ALA A 240 -10.23 5.83 4.33
C ALA A 240 -9.67 4.80 5.32
N SER A 241 -10.12 4.79 6.57
CA SER A 241 -9.61 3.85 7.57
C SER A 241 -10.35 2.52 7.52
N THR A 242 -9.60 1.42 7.59
CA THR A 242 -10.17 0.06 7.65
C THR A 242 -10.43 -0.42 9.07
N ASN A 243 -9.80 0.19 10.07
CA ASN A 243 -9.85 -0.29 11.45
C ASN A 243 -10.20 0.79 12.51
N TYR A 244 -10.52 2.01 12.09
CA TYR A 244 -10.83 3.13 12.96
C TYR A 244 -11.89 2.77 14.02
N VAL A 245 -13.01 2.21 13.60
CA VAL A 245 -14.11 1.83 14.50
C VAL A 245 -13.66 0.75 15.48
N ALA A 246 -12.84 -0.21 15.04
CA ALA A 246 -12.36 -1.31 15.86
C ALA A 246 -11.30 -0.87 16.89
N LEU A 247 -10.64 0.27 16.67
CA LEU A 247 -9.68 0.85 17.62
C LEU A 247 -10.35 1.69 18.71
N GLY A 248 -11.58 2.16 18.49
CA GLY A 248 -12.31 2.96 19.47
C GLY A 248 -11.61 4.26 19.85
N GLU A 249 -11.57 4.57 21.15
CA GLU A 249 -10.99 5.81 21.68
C GLU A 249 -9.53 6.06 21.26
N PRO A 250 -8.58 5.10 21.33
CA PRO A 250 -7.22 5.31 20.83
C PRO A 250 -7.16 5.71 19.37
N GLY A 251 -7.98 5.11 18.52
CA GLY A 251 -8.09 5.45 17.10
C GLY A 251 -8.61 6.88 16.89
N PHE A 252 -9.64 7.27 17.66
CA PHE A 252 -10.18 8.62 17.64
C PHE A 252 -9.12 9.66 18.07
N ALA A 253 -8.43 9.42 19.17
CA ALA A 253 -7.40 10.31 19.71
C ALA A 253 -6.24 10.50 18.72
N ALA A 254 -5.75 9.39 18.13
CA ALA A 254 -4.66 9.44 17.14
C ALA A 254 -5.08 10.20 15.88
N LEU A 255 -6.28 9.94 15.35
CA LEU A 255 -6.78 10.61 14.17
C LEU A 255 -7.01 12.10 14.42
N THR A 256 -7.54 12.46 15.59
CA THR A 256 -7.75 13.86 15.99
C THR A 256 -6.42 14.60 16.06
N ARG A 257 -5.39 14.04 16.73
CA ARG A 257 -4.05 14.63 16.74
C ARG A 257 -3.50 14.84 15.33
N PHE A 258 -3.65 13.83 14.47
CA PHE A 258 -3.16 13.90 13.09
C PHE A 258 -3.79 15.07 12.33
N VAL A 259 -5.13 15.20 12.32
CA VAL A 259 -5.80 16.25 11.56
C VAL A 259 -5.67 17.65 12.16
N THR A 260 -5.40 17.76 13.46
CA THR A 260 -5.18 19.05 14.13
C THR A 260 -3.75 19.54 13.99
N GLY A 261 -2.78 18.62 13.88
CA GLY A 261 -1.35 18.93 13.82
C GLY A 261 -0.75 18.95 12.41
N VAL A 262 -1.47 18.44 11.40
CA VAL A 262 -0.93 18.30 10.04
C VAL A 262 -1.77 19.11 9.05
N PRO A 263 -1.15 20.06 8.32
CA PRO A 263 -1.85 20.80 7.27
C PRO A 263 -2.33 19.86 6.17
N ALA A 264 -3.51 20.16 5.63
CA ALA A 264 -4.15 19.32 4.62
C ALA A 264 -4.56 20.14 3.39
N CYS A 265 -4.28 19.60 2.20
CA CYS A 265 -4.60 20.22 0.92
C CYS A 265 -5.21 19.21 -0.06
N ALA A 266 -6.19 19.63 -0.83
CA ALA A 266 -6.63 18.95 -2.03
C ALA A 266 -5.88 19.52 -3.24
N ILE A 267 -5.35 18.65 -4.09
CA ILE A 267 -4.65 19.04 -5.32
C ILE A 267 -5.29 18.33 -6.52
N ASP A 268 -5.64 19.13 -7.52
CA ASP A 268 -6.06 18.66 -8.82
C ASP A 268 -4.93 18.89 -9.81
N PHE A 269 -4.64 17.92 -10.67
CA PHE A 269 -3.53 18.03 -11.60
C PHE A 269 -3.76 17.23 -12.88
N PRO A 270 -3.39 17.81 -14.06
CA PRO A 270 -3.53 17.13 -15.35
C PRO A 270 -2.37 16.19 -15.67
N THR A 271 -1.17 16.45 -15.11
CA THR A 271 0.07 15.71 -15.39
C THR A 271 0.88 15.45 -14.14
N GLY A 272 1.83 14.50 -14.21
CA GLY A 272 2.75 14.23 -13.11
C GLY A 272 3.63 15.44 -12.75
N ASP A 273 4.10 16.20 -13.76
CA ASP A 273 4.95 17.37 -13.53
C ASP A 273 4.19 18.46 -12.76
N ALA A 274 2.93 18.72 -13.11
CA ALA A 274 2.10 19.66 -12.35
C ALA A 274 1.90 19.22 -10.89
N ALA A 275 1.77 17.90 -10.66
CA ALA A 275 1.68 17.37 -9.30
C ALA A 275 2.98 17.57 -8.52
N PHE A 276 4.15 17.36 -9.14
CA PHE A 276 5.45 17.59 -8.48
C PHE A 276 5.64 19.04 -8.10
N GLU A 277 5.36 19.99 -9.00
CA GLU A 277 5.45 21.43 -8.71
C GLU A 277 4.58 21.82 -7.52
N MET A 278 3.36 21.27 -7.44
CA MET A 278 2.46 21.52 -6.30
C MET A 278 2.99 20.92 -5.01
N VAL A 279 3.50 19.68 -5.06
CA VAL A 279 4.08 19.02 -3.88
C VAL A 279 5.30 19.79 -3.40
N ASP A 280 6.22 20.16 -4.28
CA ASP A 280 7.43 20.89 -3.91
C ASP A 280 7.08 22.24 -3.29
N ARG A 281 6.15 23.01 -3.88
CA ARG A 281 5.66 24.29 -3.34
C ARG A 281 5.07 24.14 -1.93
N LEU A 282 4.22 23.15 -1.71
CA LEU A 282 3.60 22.90 -0.41
C LEU A 282 4.62 22.42 0.62
N TRP A 283 5.59 21.61 0.19
CA TRP A 283 6.61 21.06 1.08
C TRP A 283 7.63 22.09 1.55
N GLU A 284 8.08 22.99 0.66
CA GLU A 284 9.04 24.06 0.95
C GLU A 284 8.40 25.26 1.63
N GLY A 285 7.15 25.57 1.28
CA GLY A 285 6.43 26.72 1.82
C GLY A 285 5.95 26.58 3.27
N GLY A 286 6.14 25.41 3.88
CA GLY A 286 5.67 25.13 5.25
C GLY A 286 4.16 25.36 5.33
N ALA A 287 3.36 24.47 4.72
CA ALA A 287 1.92 24.61 4.64
C ALA A 287 1.23 24.82 5.98
#